data_b89fa74be32e086084371ca42ff91626
#
_entry.id   b89fa74be32e086084371ca42ff91626
#
_cell.length_a   1.000
_cell.length_b   1.000
_cell.length_c   1.000
_cell.angle_alpha   90.00
_cell.angle_beta   90.00
_cell.angle_gamma   90.00
#
_symmetry.space_group_name_H-M   'P 1'
#
loop_
_entity.id
_entity.type
_entity.pdbx_description
1 polymer ?
#
loop_
_entity_poly.entity_id
_entity_poly.type
_entity_poly.pdbx_seq_one_letter_code
_entity_poly.pdbx_strand_id
1 'polypeptide(L)'
;MIEKLEKRLKKIDEISPRGISVLQWVMFAVVAAFCFLFFCHQDVLITAGHAGEYLKGHITDFYSACVDTDGLYGANYLPTTFVVFAIWNIPMKLFGLLPQYMGDWSAVFAFWNKLLPTICYFISGYLMYHITVCRLGFDKKKGIITAFLFYTTPMSFFSQFLFCQYDIFTVLFMLLAMNHYFKKVMSKKDVLLFTLYFGIAVTFKYFAIIIFVVLLLLRFKNVLKSLVAIAASVLPTAFEILFYVVFDRKAFLKNVFGFTALDYASGFMIKIGEVSINGLYVGLLAIIAFAYFTKAKDFKMLVSYSMFYSCGVCFVLFGLMYWHPQWLMFMVPFWVLSIVINKHYDVFMWIDALLGLAMIVYIANQFEFTVNEQNFMRYGILMNMLKYKQAPTLTLSDIFVYKDANTMFSIIVAIFLIGFIFKHPKFNFEKLNAQIKKGRAVINIRFLAFSLVFICASLLSFQNFADRPDMLWKLRGGENQQIVEVCENKTISQFTKLEKMTVDKVYIVCDSALKDENEKDKTNKKVKLYVDVINTRTGEIEAQGSVNVKDIKDKSHKFSKISLNKAFKPKQNALYEFRYYTKSNDTVYFTLEEDTTPLATYYRTRQKDYSSSYCEYGGEKEKKVQAIMQLVGRAK
;
A
#
# COMPACT_ATOMS: atom_id res chain seq x y z
N MET A 1 11.17 -18.03 44.80
CA MET A 1 10.58 -18.43 43.51
C MET A 1 10.55 -17.25 42.54
N ILE A 2 10.02 -16.11 42.92
CA ILE A 2 9.93 -14.89 42.09
C ILE A 2 11.32 -14.41 41.66
N GLU A 3 12.28 -14.29 42.58
CA GLU A 3 13.66 -13.85 42.28
C GLU A 3 14.39 -14.77 41.28
N LYS A 4 14.13 -16.10 41.37
CA LYS A 4 14.66 -17.11 40.44
C LYS A 4 14.03 -16.99 39.05
N LEU A 5 12.76 -16.62 39.00
CA LEU A 5 12.05 -16.33 37.74
C LEU A 5 12.54 -15.03 37.10
N GLU A 6 12.65 -13.98 37.89
CA GLU A 6 13.22 -12.70 37.40
C GLU A 6 14.64 -12.85 36.86
N LYS A 7 15.49 -13.64 37.54
CA LYS A 7 16.86 -13.91 37.07
C LYS A 7 16.90 -14.70 35.76
N ARG A 8 15.93 -15.65 35.61
CA ARG A 8 15.75 -16.37 34.34
C ARG A 8 15.24 -15.45 33.21
N LEU A 9 14.25 -14.62 33.49
CA LEU A 9 13.71 -13.66 32.54
C LEU A 9 14.75 -12.63 32.11
N LYS A 10 15.57 -12.10 33.05
CA LYS A 10 16.70 -11.21 32.75
C LYS A 10 17.71 -11.88 31.80
N LYS A 11 18.00 -13.17 31.99
CA LYS A 11 18.93 -13.92 31.14
C LYS A 11 18.39 -14.19 29.74
N ILE A 12 17.06 -14.41 29.62
CA ILE A 12 16.38 -14.60 28.33
C ILE A 12 16.36 -13.31 27.51
N ASP A 13 16.28 -12.15 28.18
CA ASP A 13 16.26 -10.83 27.53
C ASP A 13 17.66 -10.29 27.17
N GLU A 14 18.72 -10.98 27.60
CA GLU A 14 20.08 -10.56 27.27
C GLU A 14 20.39 -10.70 25.77
N ILE A 15 20.92 -9.63 25.19
CA ILE A 15 21.36 -9.63 23.82
C ILE A 15 22.65 -10.47 23.67
N SER A 16 22.68 -11.31 22.64
CA SER A 16 23.84 -12.11 22.28
C SER A 16 25.16 -11.29 22.30
N PRO A 17 26.29 -11.87 22.68
CA PRO A 17 27.59 -11.23 22.58
C PRO A 17 27.91 -10.71 21.17
N ARG A 18 27.41 -11.39 20.14
CA ARG A 18 27.54 -10.98 18.72
C ARG A 18 26.49 -9.95 18.27
N GLY A 19 25.59 -9.50 19.16
CA GLY A 19 24.47 -8.62 18.87
C GLY A 19 23.19 -9.39 18.58
N ILE A 20 23.08 -10.02 17.44
CA ILE A 20 21.95 -10.85 17.01
C ILE A 20 22.39 -12.31 16.94
N SER A 21 21.57 -13.21 17.47
CA SER A 21 21.85 -14.65 17.45
C SER A 21 21.59 -15.25 16.07
N VAL A 22 22.24 -16.39 15.79
CA VAL A 22 21.99 -17.14 14.55
C VAL A 22 20.51 -17.50 14.42
N LEU A 23 19.87 -17.91 15.51
CA LEU A 23 18.43 -18.25 15.50
C LEU A 23 17.56 -17.06 15.08
N GLN A 24 17.88 -15.84 15.51
CA GLN A 24 17.14 -14.63 15.09
C GLN A 24 17.31 -14.35 13.59
N TRP A 25 18.52 -14.56 13.06
CA TRP A 25 18.77 -14.43 11.62
C TRP A 25 18.04 -15.51 10.82
N VAL A 26 18.03 -16.76 11.28
CA VAL A 26 17.28 -17.85 10.63
C VAL A 26 15.77 -17.55 10.66
N MET A 27 15.25 -17.13 11.80
CA MET A 27 13.85 -16.74 11.93
C MET A 27 13.48 -15.60 10.95
N PHE A 28 14.32 -14.58 10.87
CA PHE A 28 14.12 -13.50 9.89
C PHE A 28 14.16 -14.04 8.45
N ALA A 29 15.15 -14.86 8.11
CA ALA A 29 15.29 -15.38 6.75
C ALA A 29 14.09 -16.25 6.33
N VAL A 30 13.59 -17.11 7.22
CA VAL A 30 12.42 -17.97 6.96
C VAL A 30 11.17 -17.13 6.75
N VAL A 31 10.91 -16.17 7.65
CA VAL A 31 9.73 -15.30 7.55
C VAL A 31 9.82 -14.39 6.32
N ALA A 32 10.99 -13.82 6.04
CA ALA A 32 11.21 -12.97 4.87
C ALA A 32 11.05 -13.76 3.56
N ALA A 33 11.61 -14.98 3.47
CA ALA A 33 11.46 -15.85 2.30
C ALA A 33 9.99 -16.24 2.08
N PHE A 34 9.28 -16.60 3.15
CA PHE A 34 7.86 -16.87 3.07
C PHE A 34 7.10 -15.65 2.52
N CYS A 35 7.27 -14.47 3.13
CA CYS A 35 6.58 -13.26 2.70
C CYS A 35 6.98 -12.84 1.27
N PHE A 36 8.25 -13.02 0.88
CA PHE A 36 8.72 -12.76 -0.48
C PHE A 36 7.98 -13.59 -1.52
N LEU A 37 7.69 -14.86 -1.21
CA LEU A 37 7.01 -15.77 -2.15
C LEU A 37 5.49 -15.60 -2.15
N PHE A 38 4.89 -15.32 -0.98
CA PHE A 38 3.43 -15.26 -0.83
C PHE A 38 2.82 -13.91 -1.12
N PHE A 39 3.53 -12.80 -0.86
CA PHE A 39 2.97 -11.45 -0.96
C PHE A 39 3.62 -10.63 -2.07
N CYS A 40 2.84 -9.85 -2.77
CA CYS A 40 3.29 -8.82 -3.72
C CYS A 40 2.14 -7.85 -4.00
N HIS A 41 2.40 -6.57 -3.91
CA HIS A 41 1.43 -5.58 -4.39
C HIS A 41 1.59 -5.38 -5.91
N GLN A 42 0.49 -5.02 -6.56
CA GLN A 42 0.49 -4.81 -8.01
C GLN A 42 1.38 -3.65 -8.48
N ASP A 43 1.64 -2.63 -7.64
CA ASP A 43 2.40 -1.44 -8.03
C ASP A 43 3.78 -1.75 -8.61
N VAL A 44 4.51 -2.69 -8.00
CA VAL A 44 5.83 -3.07 -8.52
C VAL A 44 5.72 -3.73 -9.90
N LEU A 45 4.66 -4.50 -10.13
CA LEU A 45 4.42 -5.20 -11.40
C LEU A 45 3.93 -4.23 -12.48
N ILE A 46 3.05 -3.29 -12.12
CA ILE A 46 2.59 -2.21 -13.01
C ILE A 46 3.78 -1.34 -13.43
N THR A 47 4.57 -0.87 -12.46
CA THR A 47 5.74 -0.02 -12.72
C THR A 47 6.78 -0.72 -13.59
N ALA A 48 7.07 -2.00 -13.28
CA ALA A 48 7.98 -2.81 -14.08
C ALA A 48 7.43 -3.13 -15.48
N GLY A 49 6.12 -3.29 -15.61
CA GLY A 49 5.43 -3.49 -16.88
C GLY A 49 5.51 -2.24 -17.76
N HIS A 50 5.20 -1.06 -17.20
CA HIS A 50 5.36 0.22 -17.90
C HIS A 50 6.81 0.46 -18.32
N ALA A 51 7.79 0.11 -17.50
CA ALA A 51 9.20 0.21 -17.86
C ALA A 51 9.56 -0.59 -19.13
N GLY A 52 8.76 -1.61 -19.48
CA GLY A 52 8.87 -2.32 -20.74
C GLY A 52 8.69 -1.46 -21.98
N GLU A 53 7.96 -0.32 -21.90
CA GLU A 53 7.78 0.60 -23.02
C GLU A 53 9.10 1.26 -23.44
N TYR A 54 10.00 1.58 -22.50
CA TYR A 54 11.36 2.01 -22.84
C TYR A 54 12.11 0.95 -23.65
N LEU A 55 11.94 -0.31 -23.32
CA LEU A 55 12.59 -1.41 -24.03
C LEU A 55 11.98 -1.65 -25.41
N LYS A 56 10.75 -1.19 -25.68
CA LYS A 56 10.11 -1.20 -27.00
C LYS A 56 10.55 -0.01 -27.86
N GLY A 57 11.24 0.98 -27.28
CA GLY A 57 11.76 2.17 -27.99
C GLY A 57 10.99 3.47 -27.70
N HIS A 58 9.95 3.42 -26.87
CA HIS A 58 9.17 4.61 -26.48
C HIS A 58 9.95 5.45 -25.46
N ILE A 59 10.94 6.22 -25.91
CA ILE A 59 11.78 7.05 -25.04
C ILE A 59 11.19 8.46 -24.91
N THR A 60 10.81 9.06 -26.01
CA THR A 60 10.29 10.44 -26.05
C THR A 60 8.79 10.53 -25.81
N ASP A 61 8.06 9.47 -26.07
CA ASP A 61 6.60 9.32 -25.93
C ASP A 61 6.18 8.31 -24.86
N PHE A 62 7.06 8.08 -23.89
CA PHE A 62 6.89 7.05 -22.84
C PHE A 62 5.55 7.15 -22.11
N TYR A 63 5.18 8.35 -21.63
CA TYR A 63 3.94 8.53 -20.87
C TYR A 63 2.70 8.37 -21.75
N SER A 64 2.79 8.76 -23.01
CA SER A 64 1.72 8.51 -24.00
C SER A 64 1.58 7.03 -24.33
N ALA A 65 2.70 6.29 -24.43
CA ALA A 65 2.69 4.84 -24.62
C ALA A 65 2.14 4.08 -23.41
N CYS A 66 2.26 4.65 -22.20
CA CYS A 66 1.71 4.11 -20.97
C CYS A 66 0.28 4.60 -20.67
N VAL A 67 -0.39 5.29 -21.60
CA VAL A 67 -1.78 5.69 -21.42
C VAL A 67 -2.65 4.43 -21.39
N ASP A 68 -3.36 4.30 -20.30
CA ASP A 68 -4.14 3.14 -19.98
C ASP A 68 -5.42 3.07 -20.82
N THR A 69 -5.47 2.08 -21.67
CA THR A 69 -6.70 1.71 -22.39
C THR A 69 -7.64 0.85 -21.55
N ASP A 70 -7.17 0.31 -20.41
CA ASP A 70 -7.87 -0.72 -19.63
C ASP A 70 -8.22 -0.28 -18.18
N GLY A 71 -8.08 1.01 -17.81
CA GLY A 71 -8.40 1.53 -16.47
C GLY A 71 -7.39 1.12 -15.38
N LEU A 72 -6.21 0.62 -15.72
CA LEU A 72 -5.08 0.47 -14.82
C LEU A 72 -4.28 1.77 -14.80
N TYR A 73 -3.70 2.11 -13.65
CA TYR A 73 -3.00 3.38 -13.43
C TYR A 73 -1.93 3.64 -14.49
N GLY A 74 -1.94 4.80 -15.10
CA GLY A 74 -0.88 5.27 -15.98
C GLY A 74 0.47 5.38 -15.24
N ALA A 75 1.54 5.68 -15.97
CA ALA A 75 2.87 5.86 -15.42
C ALA A 75 2.94 7.15 -14.56
N ASN A 76 2.72 7.02 -13.24
CA ASN A 76 2.52 8.14 -12.31
C ASN A 76 3.77 8.55 -11.51
N TYR A 77 4.94 8.06 -11.88
CA TYR A 77 6.23 8.40 -11.26
C TYR A 77 7.13 9.15 -12.23
N LEU A 78 8.20 9.76 -11.68
CA LEU A 78 9.25 10.37 -12.47
C LEU A 78 10.04 9.29 -13.26
N PRO A 79 10.66 9.66 -14.39
CA PRO A 79 11.31 8.74 -15.33
C PRO A 79 12.33 7.80 -14.70
N THR A 80 13.16 8.28 -13.75
CA THR A 80 14.21 7.48 -13.11
C THR A 80 13.69 6.14 -12.60
N THR A 81 12.49 6.10 -12.01
CA THR A 81 11.91 4.86 -11.49
C THR A 81 11.72 3.82 -12.59
N PHE A 82 11.16 4.24 -13.73
CA PHE A 82 10.92 3.35 -14.86
C PHE A 82 12.21 2.97 -15.58
N VAL A 83 13.16 3.91 -15.71
CA VAL A 83 14.48 3.65 -16.33
C VAL A 83 15.24 2.57 -15.56
N VAL A 84 15.24 2.62 -14.22
CA VAL A 84 15.87 1.59 -13.39
C VAL A 84 15.23 0.22 -13.62
N PHE A 85 13.91 0.13 -13.66
CA PHE A 85 13.22 -1.12 -13.99
C PHE A 85 13.43 -1.54 -15.44
N ALA A 86 13.53 -0.61 -16.40
CA ALA A 86 13.82 -0.94 -17.79
C ALA A 86 15.20 -1.60 -17.91
N ILE A 87 16.24 -1.00 -17.32
CA ILE A 87 17.59 -1.58 -17.30
C ILE A 87 17.57 -2.98 -16.64
N TRP A 88 16.87 -3.12 -15.50
CA TRP A 88 16.73 -4.40 -14.81
C TRP A 88 16.02 -5.46 -15.65
N ASN A 89 15.06 -5.06 -16.47
CA ASN A 89 14.26 -5.96 -17.32
C ASN A 89 14.88 -6.23 -18.70
N ILE A 90 16.09 -5.76 -19.02
CA ILE A 90 16.80 -6.13 -20.26
C ILE A 90 16.86 -7.65 -20.41
N PRO A 91 17.26 -8.46 -19.40
CA PRO A 91 17.23 -9.93 -19.54
C PRO A 91 15.83 -10.48 -19.81
N MET A 92 14.79 -9.92 -19.16
CA MET A 92 13.41 -10.36 -19.41
C MET A 92 12.99 -10.14 -20.87
N LYS A 93 13.41 -9.00 -21.48
CA LYS A 93 13.20 -8.74 -22.91
C LYS A 93 13.93 -9.75 -23.79
N LEU A 94 15.21 -10.03 -23.50
CA LEU A 94 16.04 -10.92 -24.31
C LEU A 94 15.49 -12.36 -24.32
N PHE A 95 14.89 -12.80 -23.22
CA PHE A 95 14.27 -14.13 -23.11
C PHE A 95 12.79 -14.16 -23.49
N GLY A 96 12.20 -13.06 -23.95
CA GLY A 96 10.79 -13.00 -24.33
C GLY A 96 9.81 -13.15 -23.15
N LEU A 97 10.23 -12.77 -21.93
CA LEU A 97 9.49 -12.94 -20.69
C LEU A 97 8.79 -11.65 -20.21
N LEU A 98 8.87 -10.57 -20.99
CA LEU A 98 8.08 -9.36 -20.70
C LEU A 98 6.60 -9.65 -20.90
N PRO A 99 5.71 -9.07 -20.07
CA PRO A 99 4.28 -9.22 -20.24
C PRO A 99 3.84 -8.60 -21.57
N GLN A 100 2.97 -9.31 -22.29
CA GLN A 100 2.38 -8.78 -23.54
C GLN A 100 1.33 -7.72 -23.25
N TYR A 101 0.61 -7.87 -22.15
CA TYR A 101 -0.45 -6.96 -21.71
C TYR A 101 -0.27 -6.64 -20.23
N MET A 102 -0.69 -5.44 -19.81
CA MET A 102 -0.78 -5.10 -18.38
C MET A 102 -1.75 -6.07 -17.69
N GLY A 103 -1.32 -6.58 -16.54
CA GLY A 103 -2.11 -7.55 -15.77
C GLY A 103 -1.79 -9.02 -16.08
N ASP A 104 -1.13 -9.33 -17.19
CA ASP A 104 -0.68 -10.70 -17.52
C ASP A 104 0.75 -10.95 -17.02
N TRP A 105 0.93 -10.89 -15.71
CA TRP A 105 2.24 -11.06 -15.09
C TRP A 105 2.54 -12.52 -14.75
N SER A 106 3.60 -13.07 -15.33
CA SER A 106 4.09 -14.40 -15.00
C SER A 106 4.75 -14.43 -13.61
N ALA A 107 4.79 -15.61 -12.99
CA ALA A 107 5.51 -15.80 -11.72
C ALA A 107 7.00 -15.42 -11.82
N VAL A 108 7.61 -15.69 -12.99
CA VAL A 108 9.01 -15.34 -13.27
C VAL A 108 9.19 -13.83 -13.32
N PHE A 109 8.28 -13.12 -14.00
CA PHE A 109 8.30 -11.66 -14.05
C PHE A 109 8.12 -11.04 -12.66
N ALA A 110 7.18 -11.57 -11.86
CA ALA A 110 6.96 -11.13 -10.48
C ALA A 110 8.20 -11.38 -9.60
N PHE A 111 8.80 -12.57 -9.68
CA PHE A 111 10.02 -12.90 -8.94
C PHE A 111 11.16 -11.94 -9.28
N TRP A 112 11.44 -11.76 -10.58
CA TRP A 112 12.52 -10.92 -11.08
C TRP A 112 12.39 -9.48 -10.63
N ASN A 113 11.19 -8.91 -10.75
CA ASN A 113 10.98 -7.50 -10.40
C ASN A 113 10.90 -7.25 -8.88
N LYS A 114 10.54 -8.24 -8.07
CA LYS A 114 10.67 -8.18 -6.62
C LYS A 114 12.12 -8.26 -6.14
N LEU A 115 12.97 -8.95 -6.90
CA LEU A 115 14.36 -9.17 -6.51
C LEU A 115 15.14 -7.84 -6.44
N LEU A 116 14.92 -6.91 -7.36
CA LEU A 116 15.62 -5.63 -7.41
C LEU A 116 15.42 -4.77 -6.14
N PRO A 117 14.18 -4.45 -5.71
CA PRO A 117 13.96 -3.74 -4.45
C PRO A 117 14.50 -4.52 -3.25
N THR A 118 14.44 -5.85 -3.28
CA THR A 118 14.95 -6.70 -2.18
C THR A 118 16.47 -6.63 -2.06
N ILE A 119 17.20 -6.62 -3.16
CA ILE A 119 18.66 -6.38 -3.16
C ILE A 119 18.96 -5.00 -2.56
N CYS A 120 18.27 -3.96 -3.00
CA CYS A 120 18.44 -2.61 -2.47
C CYS A 120 18.14 -2.53 -0.98
N TYR A 121 17.17 -3.29 -0.50
CA TYR A 121 16.84 -3.40 0.92
C TYR A 121 17.98 -3.98 1.74
N PHE A 122 18.59 -5.08 1.28
CA PHE A 122 19.73 -5.67 1.96
C PHE A 122 20.95 -4.77 1.93
N ILE A 123 21.21 -4.08 0.81
CA ILE A 123 22.28 -3.08 0.73
C ILE A 123 22.00 -1.92 1.71
N SER A 124 20.75 -1.47 1.82
CA SER A 124 20.37 -0.40 2.76
C SER A 124 20.62 -0.78 4.22
N GLY A 125 20.29 -2.01 4.62
CA GLY A 125 20.60 -2.49 5.96
C GLY A 125 22.11 -2.65 6.21
N TYR A 126 22.88 -3.05 5.19
CA TYR A 126 24.34 -3.03 5.29
C TYR A 126 24.89 -1.60 5.45
N LEU A 127 24.33 -0.62 4.73
CA LEU A 127 24.70 0.78 4.91
C LEU A 127 24.36 1.29 6.32
N MET A 128 23.26 0.86 6.89
CA MET A 128 22.91 1.15 8.29
C MET A 128 23.98 0.62 9.26
N TYR A 129 24.44 -0.63 9.05
CA TYR A 129 25.58 -1.18 9.78
C TYR A 129 26.85 -0.33 9.59
N HIS A 130 27.20 -0.04 8.35
CA HIS A 130 28.40 0.71 7.98
C HIS A 130 28.41 2.12 8.59
N ILE A 131 27.29 2.85 8.49
CA ILE A 131 27.14 4.18 9.10
C ILE A 131 27.35 4.08 10.61
N THR A 132 26.69 3.13 11.27
CA THR A 132 26.77 2.95 12.72
C THR A 132 28.19 2.68 13.18
N VAL A 133 28.92 1.80 12.52
CA VAL A 133 30.28 1.42 12.92
C VAL A 133 31.31 2.43 12.43
N CYS A 134 31.32 2.73 11.13
CA CYS A 134 32.41 3.47 10.51
C CYS A 134 32.27 5.00 10.60
N ARG A 135 31.03 5.51 10.71
CA ARG A 135 30.78 6.95 10.76
C ARG A 135 30.48 7.44 12.17
N LEU A 136 29.63 6.71 12.89
CA LEU A 136 29.24 7.09 14.25
C LEU A 136 30.21 6.53 15.32
N GLY A 137 31.10 5.58 14.96
CA GLY A 137 32.14 5.06 15.84
C GLY A 137 31.61 4.09 16.91
N PHE A 138 30.47 3.44 16.67
CA PHE A 138 29.97 2.40 17.56
C PHE A 138 30.65 1.04 17.30
N ASP A 139 30.54 0.12 18.26
CA ASP A 139 31.05 -1.23 18.09
C ASP A 139 30.30 -2.04 17.03
N LYS A 140 30.90 -3.13 16.55
CA LYS A 140 30.32 -4.03 15.55
C LYS A 140 29.00 -4.64 16.03
N LYS A 141 28.87 -4.95 17.33
CA LYS A 141 27.66 -5.50 17.94
C LYS A 141 26.48 -4.54 17.75
N LYS A 142 26.67 -3.26 18.03
CA LYS A 142 25.68 -2.22 17.86
C LYS A 142 25.33 -2.02 16.37
N GLY A 143 26.32 -2.11 15.49
CA GLY A 143 26.10 -2.08 14.04
C GLY A 143 25.21 -3.23 13.55
N ILE A 144 25.46 -4.47 14.01
CA ILE A 144 24.65 -5.65 13.67
C ILE A 144 23.21 -5.48 14.17
N ILE A 145 23.04 -4.98 15.40
CA ILE A 145 21.71 -4.69 15.95
C ILE A 145 21.00 -3.63 15.08
N THR A 146 21.69 -2.57 14.68
CA THR A 146 21.12 -1.51 13.84
C THR A 146 20.61 -2.07 12.50
N ALA A 147 21.43 -2.88 11.82
CA ALA A 147 21.02 -3.52 10.57
C ALA A 147 19.79 -4.45 10.77
N PHE A 148 19.82 -5.26 11.82
CA PHE A 148 18.71 -6.16 12.12
C PHE A 148 17.44 -5.41 12.49
N LEU A 149 17.55 -4.31 13.25
CA LEU A 149 16.40 -3.44 13.54
C LEU A 149 15.83 -2.82 12.25
N PHE A 150 16.68 -2.41 11.32
CA PHE A 150 16.25 -1.91 10.01
C PHE A 150 15.47 -2.98 9.24
N TYR A 151 15.98 -4.22 9.19
CA TYR A 151 15.32 -5.31 8.49
C TYR A 151 14.02 -5.78 9.14
N THR A 152 13.85 -5.59 10.44
CA THR A 152 12.76 -6.18 11.21
C THR A 152 11.79 -5.16 11.80
N THR A 153 11.98 -3.85 11.58
CA THR A 153 10.94 -2.89 11.97
C THR A 153 9.69 -3.12 11.14
N PRO A 154 8.50 -3.09 11.74
CA PRO A 154 7.23 -3.34 11.04
C PRO A 154 7.09 -2.53 9.76
N MET A 155 7.47 -1.25 9.79
CA MET A 155 7.40 -0.34 8.64
C MET A 155 8.25 -0.81 7.45
N SER A 156 9.51 -1.19 7.68
CA SER A 156 10.38 -1.63 6.59
C SER A 156 10.03 -3.03 6.11
N PHE A 157 9.69 -3.93 7.02
CA PHE A 157 9.31 -5.29 6.69
C PHE A 157 8.02 -5.33 5.86
N PHE A 158 7.02 -4.55 6.28
CA PHE A 158 5.78 -4.39 5.52
C PHE A 158 6.06 -3.84 4.10
N SER A 159 6.76 -2.72 4.01
CA SER A 159 7.04 -2.07 2.72
C SER A 159 7.82 -2.98 1.78
N GLN A 160 8.74 -3.80 2.30
CA GLN A 160 9.61 -4.62 1.47
C GLN A 160 9.05 -6.00 1.15
N PHE A 161 8.54 -6.74 2.13
CA PHE A 161 8.20 -8.15 1.94
C PHE A 161 6.71 -8.40 1.74
N LEU A 162 5.85 -7.52 2.26
CA LEU A 162 4.41 -7.61 2.08
C LEU A 162 3.95 -6.78 0.87
N PHE A 163 4.29 -5.51 0.84
CA PHE A 163 3.94 -4.61 -0.26
C PHE A 163 4.89 -4.77 -1.46
N CYS A 164 6.18 -4.91 -1.19
CA CYS A 164 7.24 -4.96 -2.19
C CYS A 164 7.37 -3.66 -3.00
N GLN A 165 7.51 -2.53 -2.29
CA GLN A 165 7.58 -1.23 -2.94
C GLN A 165 9.02 -0.81 -3.24
N TYR A 166 9.20 -0.14 -4.37
CA TYR A 166 10.48 0.42 -4.82
C TYR A 166 10.87 1.74 -4.14
N ASP A 167 10.10 2.21 -3.16
CA ASP A 167 10.46 3.35 -2.30
C ASP A 167 11.81 3.14 -1.60
N ILE A 168 12.26 1.90 -1.49
CA ILE A 168 13.59 1.54 -0.99
C ILE A 168 14.73 2.16 -1.82
N PHE A 169 14.53 2.49 -3.09
CA PHE A 169 15.53 3.17 -3.91
C PHE A 169 15.84 4.56 -3.35
N THR A 170 14.81 5.31 -2.98
CA THR A 170 14.99 6.59 -2.28
C THR A 170 15.78 6.43 -0.98
N VAL A 171 15.42 5.42 -0.17
CA VAL A 171 16.09 5.14 1.11
C VAL A 171 17.55 4.76 0.90
N LEU A 172 17.86 3.94 -0.11
CA LEU A 172 19.23 3.56 -0.47
C LEU A 172 20.07 4.80 -0.78
N PHE A 173 19.59 5.69 -1.64
CA PHE A 173 20.34 6.89 -2.00
C PHE A 173 20.42 7.91 -0.84
N MET A 174 19.39 8.03 -0.01
CA MET A 174 19.49 8.80 1.23
C MET A 174 20.57 8.25 2.16
N LEU A 175 20.68 6.92 2.32
CA LEU A 175 21.72 6.29 3.15
C LEU A 175 23.13 6.47 2.57
N LEU A 176 23.30 6.39 1.25
CA LEU A 176 24.54 6.74 0.57
C LEU A 176 24.93 8.20 0.85
N ALA A 177 23.99 9.11 0.76
CA ALA A 177 24.20 10.51 1.11
C ALA A 177 24.60 10.68 2.60
N MET A 178 23.86 10.04 3.51
CA MET A 178 24.13 10.07 4.96
C MET A 178 25.51 9.50 5.30
N ASN A 179 26.01 8.52 4.56
CA ASN A 179 27.35 7.98 4.73
C ASN A 179 28.45 9.06 4.52
N HIS A 180 28.21 10.03 3.64
CA HIS A 180 29.08 11.19 3.47
C HIS A 180 28.81 12.28 4.49
N TYR A 181 27.53 12.52 4.82
CA TYR A 181 27.11 13.52 5.79
C TYR A 181 27.69 13.25 7.20
N PHE A 182 27.74 11.99 7.65
CA PHE A 182 28.26 11.63 8.99
C PHE A 182 29.79 11.44 9.04
N LYS A 183 30.54 12.05 8.16
CA LYS A 183 31.96 12.24 8.36
C LYS A 183 32.18 13.40 9.32
N LYS A 184 33.11 13.25 10.31
CA LYS A 184 33.46 14.34 11.25
C LYS A 184 33.85 15.62 10.53
N VAL A 185 34.70 15.49 9.52
CA VAL A 185 35.08 16.56 8.59
C VAL A 185 34.63 16.15 7.18
N MET A 186 33.85 16.99 6.52
CA MET A 186 33.43 16.79 5.14
C MET A 186 34.38 17.52 4.20
N SER A 187 34.99 16.79 3.28
CA SER A 187 35.68 17.35 2.13
C SER A 187 34.70 17.93 1.10
N LYS A 188 35.20 18.73 0.15
CA LYS A 188 34.38 19.22 -0.99
C LYS A 188 33.71 18.05 -1.74
N LYS A 189 34.45 16.93 -1.91
CA LYS A 189 33.92 15.69 -2.54
C LYS A 189 32.77 15.09 -1.71
N ASP A 190 32.87 15.11 -0.38
CA ASP A 190 31.78 14.59 0.46
C ASP A 190 30.53 15.45 0.37
N VAL A 191 30.67 16.76 0.31
CA VAL A 191 29.53 17.67 0.10
C VAL A 191 28.89 17.43 -1.26
N LEU A 192 29.69 17.29 -2.32
CA LEU A 192 29.22 16.98 -3.65
C LEU A 192 28.46 15.64 -3.69
N LEU A 193 29.03 14.57 -3.13
CA LEU A 193 28.41 13.25 -3.11
C LEU A 193 27.14 13.22 -2.24
N PHE A 194 27.14 13.93 -1.11
CA PHE A 194 25.97 14.11 -0.28
C PHE A 194 24.83 14.78 -1.07
N THR A 195 25.14 15.85 -1.80
CA THR A 195 24.17 16.58 -2.64
C THR A 195 23.69 15.73 -3.82
N LEU A 196 24.60 15.05 -4.51
CA LEU A 196 24.29 14.21 -5.67
C LEU A 196 23.37 13.03 -5.28
N TYR A 197 23.71 12.30 -4.22
CA TYR A 197 22.90 11.15 -3.79
C TYR A 197 21.51 11.57 -3.29
N PHE A 198 21.39 12.72 -2.60
CA PHE A 198 20.06 13.25 -2.30
C PHE A 198 19.33 13.69 -3.58
N GLY A 199 20.02 14.29 -4.53
CA GLY A 199 19.41 14.63 -5.82
C GLY A 199 18.84 13.40 -6.53
N ILE A 200 19.58 12.30 -6.56
CA ILE A 200 19.09 11.01 -7.10
C ILE A 200 17.92 10.48 -6.25
N ALA A 201 17.96 10.58 -4.91
CA ALA A 201 16.85 10.19 -4.07
C ALA A 201 15.56 10.96 -4.41
N VAL A 202 15.67 12.25 -4.75
CA VAL A 202 14.54 13.12 -5.11
C VAL A 202 13.90 12.70 -6.44
N THR A 203 14.68 12.16 -7.42
CA THR A 203 14.10 11.66 -8.67
C THR A 203 13.19 10.45 -8.47
N PHE A 204 13.39 9.66 -7.41
CA PHE A 204 12.48 8.57 -7.04
C PHE A 204 11.27 9.08 -6.24
N LYS A 205 11.52 9.93 -5.23
CA LYS A 205 10.46 10.53 -4.39
C LYS A 205 10.88 11.91 -3.90
N TYR A 206 10.13 12.91 -4.25
CA TYR A 206 10.42 14.32 -3.95
C TYR A 206 10.43 14.65 -2.45
N PHE A 207 9.81 13.87 -1.57
CA PHE A 207 9.87 14.10 -0.11
C PHE A 207 11.30 14.11 0.46
N ALA A 208 12.24 13.41 -0.18
CA ALA A 208 13.63 13.37 0.23
C ALA A 208 14.28 14.77 0.30
N ILE A 209 13.82 15.73 -0.52
CA ILE A 209 14.34 17.09 -0.54
C ILE A 209 14.20 17.80 0.81
N ILE A 210 13.10 17.56 1.53
CA ILE A 210 12.83 18.22 2.82
C ILE A 210 13.84 17.77 3.87
N ILE A 211 14.14 16.47 3.91
CA ILE A 211 15.16 15.90 4.80
C ILE A 211 16.55 16.45 4.44
N PHE A 212 16.85 16.54 3.14
CA PHE A 212 18.09 17.13 2.66
C PHE A 212 18.27 18.57 3.14
N VAL A 213 17.26 19.41 2.97
CA VAL A 213 17.26 20.82 3.41
C VAL A 213 17.53 20.92 4.91
N VAL A 214 16.84 20.13 5.72
CA VAL A 214 17.00 20.11 7.18
C VAL A 214 18.45 19.73 7.57
N LEU A 215 18.97 18.65 7.01
CA LEU A 215 20.34 18.19 7.30
C LEU A 215 21.40 19.22 6.84
N LEU A 216 21.18 19.81 5.67
CA LEU A 216 22.06 20.82 5.11
C LEU A 216 22.15 22.07 6.00
N LEU A 217 20.98 22.63 6.37
CA LEU A 217 20.88 23.82 7.20
C LEU A 217 21.37 23.56 8.64
N LEU A 218 21.11 22.38 9.18
CA LEU A 218 21.62 22.01 10.51
C LEU A 218 23.15 22.01 10.55
N ARG A 219 23.82 21.52 9.51
CA ARG A 219 25.27 21.36 9.48
C ARG A 219 26.03 22.61 9.04
N PHE A 220 25.61 23.24 7.95
CA PHE A 220 26.44 24.27 7.31
C PHE A 220 26.15 25.70 7.77
N LYS A 221 24.95 25.98 8.31
CA LYS A 221 24.57 27.30 8.83
C LYS A 221 24.81 28.48 7.86
N ASN A 222 24.90 28.20 6.58
CA ASN A 222 25.10 29.18 5.52
C ASN A 222 24.00 29.06 4.47
N VAL A 223 23.09 29.99 4.49
CA VAL A 223 21.88 29.96 3.63
C VAL A 223 22.24 29.95 2.16
N LEU A 224 23.18 30.80 1.72
CA LEU A 224 23.55 30.90 0.30
C LEU A 224 24.16 29.60 -0.21
N LYS A 225 25.14 29.01 0.53
CA LYS A 225 25.72 27.72 0.15
C LYS A 225 24.68 26.60 0.17
N SER A 226 23.72 26.68 1.09
CA SER A 226 22.62 25.71 1.15
C SER A 226 21.68 25.84 -0.04
N LEU A 227 21.35 27.06 -0.47
CA LEU A 227 20.54 27.29 -1.67
C LEU A 227 21.22 26.74 -2.93
N VAL A 228 22.54 26.96 -3.07
CA VAL A 228 23.31 26.39 -4.20
C VAL A 228 23.27 24.86 -4.17
N ALA A 229 23.45 24.23 -3.00
CA ALA A 229 23.38 22.77 -2.88
C ALA A 229 21.96 22.24 -3.15
N ILE A 230 20.92 22.94 -2.68
CA ILE A 230 19.52 22.60 -2.98
C ILE A 230 19.25 22.69 -4.49
N ALA A 231 19.66 23.79 -5.13
CA ALA A 231 19.52 23.94 -6.58
C ALA A 231 20.24 22.82 -7.33
N ALA A 232 21.48 22.49 -6.93
CA ALA A 232 22.25 21.39 -7.53
C ALA A 232 21.58 20.02 -7.32
N SER A 233 20.95 19.77 -6.16
CA SER A 233 20.26 18.51 -5.90
C SER A 233 18.97 18.34 -6.72
N VAL A 234 18.34 19.43 -7.13
CA VAL A 234 17.10 19.40 -7.93
C VAL A 234 17.39 19.28 -9.44
N LEU A 235 18.63 19.55 -9.89
CA LEU A 235 18.97 19.49 -11.31
C LEU A 235 18.61 18.17 -12.02
N PRO A 236 18.86 16.97 -11.46
CA PRO A 236 18.45 15.73 -12.12
C PRO A 236 16.93 15.67 -12.33
N THR A 237 16.16 15.99 -11.31
CA THR A 237 14.69 16.03 -11.39
C THR A 237 14.20 17.10 -12.38
N ALA A 238 14.81 18.28 -12.38
CA ALA A 238 14.46 19.35 -13.31
C ALA A 238 14.74 18.93 -14.76
N PHE A 239 15.84 18.21 -15.01
CA PHE A 239 16.17 17.68 -16.33
C PHE A 239 15.12 16.68 -16.81
N GLU A 240 14.70 15.72 -15.95
CA GLU A 240 13.67 14.75 -16.28
C GLU A 240 12.32 15.42 -16.60
N ILE A 241 11.91 16.39 -15.78
CA ILE A 241 10.68 17.14 -15.99
C ILE A 241 10.75 17.90 -17.31
N LEU A 242 11.85 18.63 -17.54
CA LEU A 242 12.01 19.42 -18.75
C LEU A 242 12.00 18.54 -20.01
N PHE A 243 12.66 17.38 -19.97
CA PHE A 243 12.68 16.44 -21.09
C PHE A 243 11.26 16.05 -21.50
N TYR A 244 10.44 15.58 -20.56
CA TYR A 244 9.07 15.15 -20.89
C TYR A 244 8.07 16.29 -21.09
N VAL A 245 8.30 17.46 -20.51
CA VAL A 245 7.52 18.65 -20.86
C VAL A 245 7.77 19.07 -22.33
N VAL A 246 8.97 18.81 -22.87
CA VAL A 246 9.27 19.08 -24.28
C VAL A 246 8.71 17.99 -25.20
N PHE A 247 8.89 16.72 -24.87
CA PHE A 247 8.62 15.63 -25.79
C PHE A 247 7.25 14.94 -25.60
N ASP A 248 6.69 14.90 -24.37
CA ASP A 248 5.45 14.17 -24.05
C ASP A 248 4.58 14.91 -23.04
N ARG A 249 4.45 16.21 -23.20
CA ARG A 249 3.90 17.15 -22.21
C ARG A 249 2.53 16.72 -21.66
N LYS A 250 1.57 16.42 -22.57
CA LYS A 250 0.16 16.20 -22.18
C LYS A 250 0.01 14.97 -21.29
N ALA A 251 0.57 13.85 -21.71
CA ALA A 251 0.49 12.59 -20.95
C ALA A 251 1.35 12.68 -19.68
N PHE A 252 2.56 13.24 -19.75
CA PHE A 252 3.43 13.42 -18.59
C PHE A 252 2.77 14.25 -17.48
N LEU A 253 2.27 15.45 -17.78
CA LEU A 253 1.63 16.31 -16.79
C LEU A 253 0.37 15.68 -16.23
N LYS A 254 -0.45 15.03 -17.05
CA LYS A 254 -1.65 14.33 -16.60
C LYS A 254 -1.31 13.19 -15.64
N ASN A 255 -0.34 12.35 -15.99
CA ASN A 255 -0.05 11.13 -15.23
C ASN A 255 0.77 11.40 -13.96
N VAL A 256 1.78 12.30 -14.03
CA VAL A 256 2.70 12.55 -12.90
C VAL A 256 2.16 13.61 -11.95
N PHE A 257 1.58 14.69 -12.46
CA PHE A 257 1.10 15.81 -11.65
C PHE A 257 -0.43 15.91 -11.56
N GLY A 258 -1.18 15.24 -12.43
CA GLY A 258 -2.63 15.13 -12.33
C GLY A 258 -3.09 14.10 -11.29
N PHE A 259 -2.18 13.31 -10.73
CA PHE A 259 -2.49 12.40 -9.65
C PHE A 259 -2.50 13.17 -8.32
N THR A 260 -3.53 12.94 -7.52
CA THR A 260 -3.97 13.65 -6.30
C THR A 260 -2.97 13.74 -5.14
N ALA A 261 -1.65 13.61 -5.36
CA ALA A 261 -0.65 13.73 -4.30
C ALA A 261 -0.68 15.09 -3.59
N LEU A 262 -1.07 16.16 -4.28
CA LEU A 262 -1.28 17.47 -3.69
C LEU A 262 -2.54 17.53 -2.83
N ASP A 263 -3.58 16.76 -3.17
CA ASP A 263 -4.82 16.69 -2.39
C ASP A 263 -4.57 16.03 -1.03
N TYR A 264 -3.65 15.05 -0.97
CA TYR A 264 -3.22 14.47 0.32
C TYR A 264 -2.53 15.47 1.24
N ALA A 265 -1.79 16.44 0.67
CA ALA A 265 -1.14 17.50 1.43
C ALA A 265 -2.12 18.55 1.96
N SER A 266 -3.31 18.67 1.37
CA SER A 266 -4.36 19.62 1.81
C SER A 266 -5.26 19.08 2.92
N GLY A 267 -5.07 17.83 3.36
CA GLY A 267 -5.97 17.16 4.31
C GLY A 267 -6.05 17.78 5.70
N PHE A 268 -4.99 18.45 6.17
CA PHE A 268 -4.99 19.09 7.50
C PHE A 268 -4.99 20.61 7.39
N MET A 269 -6.21 21.19 7.40
CA MET A 269 -6.43 22.63 7.34
C MET A 269 -6.97 23.15 8.67
N ILE A 270 -6.30 24.15 9.25
CA ILE A 270 -6.77 24.88 10.41
C ILE A 270 -7.54 26.09 9.91
N LYS A 271 -8.85 26.14 10.17
CA LYS A 271 -9.71 27.27 9.80
C LYS A 271 -9.70 28.33 10.88
N ILE A 272 -9.38 29.59 10.53
CA ILE A 272 -9.42 30.75 11.40
C ILE A 272 -10.27 31.82 10.68
N GLY A 273 -11.56 31.87 11.01
CA GLY A 273 -12.51 32.68 10.25
C GLY A 273 -12.62 32.18 8.81
N GLU A 274 -12.41 33.09 7.85
CA GLU A 274 -12.43 32.79 6.42
C GLU A 274 -11.08 32.25 5.87
N VAL A 275 -10.02 32.33 6.68
CA VAL A 275 -8.67 31.92 6.27
C VAL A 275 -8.42 30.48 6.68
N SER A 276 -7.83 29.71 5.77
CA SER A 276 -7.39 28.32 6.03
C SER A 276 -5.87 28.23 6.01
N ILE A 277 -5.31 27.71 7.10
CA ILE A 277 -3.86 27.50 7.26
C ILE A 277 -3.56 26.01 7.06
N ASN A 278 -2.65 25.70 6.13
CA ASN A 278 -2.19 24.33 5.95
C ASN A 278 -1.17 23.96 7.03
N GLY A 279 -1.56 23.09 7.96
CA GLY A 279 -0.73 22.66 9.08
C GLY A 279 0.54 21.93 8.67
N LEU A 280 0.50 21.20 7.55
CA LEU A 280 1.68 20.50 7.01
C LEU A 280 2.79 21.49 6.63
N TYR A 281 2.47 22.53 5.86
CA TYR A 281 3.47 23.52 5.45
C TYR A 281 4.03 24.29 6.63
N VAL A 282 3.17 24.70 7.58
CA VAL A 282 3.61 25.38 8.81
C VAL A 282 4.53 24.48 9.63
N GLY A 283 4.16 23.21 9.81
CA GLY A 283 4.99 22.25 10.55
C GLY A 283 6.36 22.00 9.91
N LEU A 284 6.40 21.84 8.58
CA LEU A 284 7.65 21.65 7.85
C LEU A 284 8.55 22.88 7.92
N LEU A 285 8.00 24.06 7.71
CA LEU A 285 8.77 25.32 7.83
C LEU A 285 9.29 25.54 9.24
N ALA A 286 8.50 25.21 10.27
CA ALA A 286 8.93 25.27 11.66
C ALA A 286 10.12 24.33 11.93
N ILE A 287 10.06 23.06 11.47
CA ILE A 287 11.17 22.10 11.62
C ILE A 287 12.43 22.60 10.90
N ILE A 288 12.29 23.14 9.69
CA ILE A 288 13.41 23.71 8.91
C ILE A 288 14.04 24.89 9.68
N ALA A 289 13.22 25.80 10.19
CA ALA A 289 13.69 26.96 10.98
C ALA A 289 14.39 26.51 12.27
N PHE A 290 13.79 25.60 13.03
CA PHE A 290 14.41 25.07 14.25
C PHE A 290 15.73 24.36 13.96
N ALA A 291 15.83 23.59 12.88
CA ALA A 291 17.08 22.97 12.47
C ALA A 291 18.16 24.01 12.15
N TYR A 292 17.81 25.10 11.47
CA TYR A 292 18.75 26.20 11.19
C TYR A 292 19.24 26.89 12.46
N PHE A 293 18.36 27.21 13.39
CA PHE A 293 18.76 27.90 14.63
C PHE A 293 19.43 27.00 15.67
N THR A 294 19.26 25.68 15.57
CA THR A 294 19.91 24.74 16.49
C THR A 294 21.42 24.67 16.25
N LYS A 295 22.21 24.92 17.29
CA LYS A 295 23.68 24.82 17.26
C LYS A 295 24.12 23.52 17.90
N ALA A 296 24.73 22.63 17.13
CA ALA A 296 25.40 21.44 17.65
C ALA A 296 26.79 21.81 18.18
N LYS A 297 27.04 21.52 19.45
CA LYS A 297 28.32 21.83 20.10
C LYS A 297 29.48 20.92 19.63
N ASP A 298 29.13 19.69 19.28
CA ASP A 298 30.09 18.68 18.82
C ASP A 298 29.42 17.75 17.77
N PHE A 299 30.22 16.82 17.24
CA PHE A 299 29.76 15.84 16.23
C PHE A 299 28.65 14.92 16.78
N LYS A 300 28.74 14.53 18.06
CA LYS A 300 27.71 13.66 18.65
C LYS A 300 26.38 14.35 18.76
N MET A 301 26.38 15.64 19.15
CA MET A 301 25.15 16.44 19.12
C MET A 301 24.62 16.67 17.72
N LEU A 302 25.52 16.88 16.73
CA LEU A 302 25.10 16.98 15.33
C LEU A 302 24.35 15.73 14.89
N VAL A 303 24.89 14.54 15.18
CA VAL A 303 24.23 13.26 14.87
C VAL A 303 22.85 13.17 15.53
N SER A 304 22.77 13.47 16.83
CA SER A 304 21.52 13.40 17.58
C SER A 304 20.45 14.35 17.04
N TYR A 305 20.82 15.60 16.75
CA TYR A 305 19.89 16.57 16.16
C TYR A 305 19.53 16.22 14.72
N SER A 306 20.45 15.65 13.94
CA SER A 306 20.17 15.18 12.59
C SER A 306 19.07 14.11 12.61
N MET A 307 19.17 13.13 13.51
CA MET A 307 18.15 12.10 13.67
C MET A 307 16.83 12.68 14.18
N PHE A 308 16.91 13.58 15.16
CA PHE A 308 15.73 14.22 15.75
C PHE A 308 14.93 15.00 14.70
N TYR A 309 15.58 15.89 13.96
CA TYR A 309 14.90 16.71 12.96
C TYR A 309 14.44 15.92 11.74
N SER A 310 15.22 14.90 11.30
CA SER A 310 14.77 14.02 10.21
C SER A 310 13.55 13.19 10.61
N CYS A 311 13.49 12.65 11.83
CA CYS A 311 12.26 12.06 12.36
C CYS A 311 11.13 13.09 12.45
N GLY A 312 11.43 14.33 12.88
CA GLY A 312 10.45 15.41 12.96
C GLY A 312 9.81 15.72 11.61
N VAL A 313 10.61 15.79 10.53
CA VAL A 313 10.08 15.93 9.15
C VAL A 313 9.11 14.78 8.83
N CYS A 314 9.51 13.55 9.11
CA CYS A 314 8.65 12.39 8.85
C CYS A 314 7.37 12.41 9.70
N PHE A 315 7.46 12.83 10.98
CA PHE A 315 6.28 12.92 11.84
C PHE A 315 5.31 14.00 11.40
N VAL A 316 5.81 15.12 10.91
CA VAL A 316 4.98 16.18 10.32
C VAL A 316 4.35 15.69 9.02
N LEU A 317 5.13 15.06 8.13
CA LEU A 317 4.60 14.50 6.89
C LEU A 317 3.52 13.45 7.17
N PHE A 318 3.83 12.42 7.94
CA PHE A 318 2.91 11.29 8.17
C PHE A 318 1.88 11.54 9.28
N GLY A 319 1.96 12.64 9.99
CA GLY A 319 0.96 13.07 10.97
C GLY A 319 -0.05 14.06 10.43
N LEU A 320 0.31 14.84 9.39
CA LEU A 320 -0.51 15.94 8.89
C LEU A 320 -0.92 15.81 7.42
N MET A 321 -0.63 14.68 6.79
CA MET A 321 -1.14 14.37 5.45
C MET A 321 -1.61 12.92 5.39
N TYR A 322 -2.47 12.63 4.42
CA TYR A 322 -2.81 11.25 4.10
C TYR A 322 -1.60 10.56 3.43
N TRP A 323 -1.32 9.32 3.82
CA TRP A 323 -0.17 8.58 3.31
C TRP A 323 -0.49 7.09 3.11
N HIS A 324 0.18 6.49 2.16
CA HIS A 324 0.15 5.05 1.97
C HIS A 324 1.15 4.35 2.92
N PRO A 325 0.80 3.19 3.49
CA PRO A 325 1.61 2.53 4.54
C PRO A 325 3.07 2.27 4.15
N GLN A 326 3.35 1.99 2.89
CA GLN A 326 4.71 1.77 2.39
C GLN A 326 5.59 3.03 2.48
N TRP A 327 5.01 4.24 2.51
CA TRP A 327 5.78 5.49 2.62
C TRP A 327 6.48 5.66 3.97
N LEU A 328 6.02 4.96 5.01
CA LEU A 328 6.70 4.95 6.31
C LEU A 328 8.15 4.42 6.21
N MET A 329 8.50 3.75 5.12
CA MET A 329 9.88 3.32 4.83
C MET A 329 10.88 4.48 4.84
N PHE A 330 10.48 5.69 4.43
CA PHE A 330 11.35 6.88 4.46
C PHE A 330 11.79 7.27 5.86
N MET A 331 10.99 6.99 6.88
CA MET A 331 11.31 7.29 8.27
C MET A 331 12.28 6.27 8.87
N VAL A 332 12.31 5.05 8.37
CA VAL A 332 13.00 3.91 8.99
C VAL A 332 14.46 4.16 9.31
N PRO A 333 15.32 4.72 8.41
CA PRO A 333 16.72 4.98 8.73
C PRO A 333 16.89 5.86 9.97
N PHE A 334 16.14 6.95 10.03
CA PHE A 334 16.22 7.93 11.12
C PHE A 334 15.60 7.38 12.41
N TRP A 335 14.49 6.65 12.27
CA TRP A 335 13.82 5.99 13.38
C TRP A 335 14.72 4.96 14.05
N VAL A 336 15.33 4.05 13.28
CA VAL A 336 16.21 3.01 13.80
C VAL A 336 17.50 3.59 14.41
N LEU A 337 18.15 4.54 13.72
CA LEU A 337 19.32 5.21 14.31
C LEU A 337 18.94 5.96 15.58
N SER A 338 17.80 6.61 15.63
CA SER A 338 17.30 7.25 16.86
C SER A 338 17.13 6.27 18.01
N ILE A 339 16.61 5.06 17.75
CA ILE A 339 16.49 4.01 18.77
C ILE A 339 17.88 3.65 19.32
N VAL A 340 18.83 3.37 18.42
CA VAL A 340 20.15 2.85 18.77
C VAL A 340 21.02 3.86 19.52
N ILE A 341 20.87 5.16 19.25
CA ILE A 341 21.61 6.23 19.95
C ILE A 341 20.91 6.71 21.22
N ASN A 342 19.70 6.27 21.51
CA ASN A 342 18.93 6.71 22.66
C ASN A 342 19.31 5.95 23.94
N LYS A 343 19.31 6.61 25.09
CA LYS A 343 19.58 5.94 26.38
C LYS A 343 18.46 4.96 26.78
N HIS A 344 17.23 5.21 26.32
CA HIS A 344 16.02 4.39 26.58
C HIS A 344 15.64 3.58 25.32
N TYR A 345 16.63 2.92 24.70
CA TYR A 345 16.44 2.17 23.45
C TYR A 345 15.36 1.08 23.58
N ASP A 346 15.22 0.46 24.74
CA ASP A 346 14.22 -0.56 25.06
C ASP A 346 12.79 -0.01 24.98
N VAL A 347 12.54 1.16 25.56
CA VAL A 347 11.24 1.86 25.48
C VAL A 347 10.90 2.18 24.04
N PHE A 348 11.87 2.68 23.24
CA PHE A 348 11.62 3.00 21.84
C PHE A 348 11.42 1.77 20.95
N MET A 349 11.99 0.62 21.33
CA MET A 349 11.66 -0.66 20.67
C MET A 349 10.23 -1.11 20.98
N TRP A 350 9.71 -0.87 22.19
CA TRP A 350 8.30 -1.12 22.51
C TRP A 350 7.37 -0.15 21.77
N ILE A 351 7.77 1.11 21.65
CA ILE A 351 7.04 2.09 20.82
C ILE A 351 7.00 1.64 19.35
N ASP A 352 8.09 1.09 18.81
CA ASP A 352 8.13 0.53 17.46
C ASP A 352 7.18 -0.67 17.30
N ALA A 353 7.10 -1.55 18.32
CA ALA A 353 6.14 -2.65 18.33
C ALA A 353 4.69 -2.15 18.35
N LEU A 354 4.38 -1.17 19.18
CA LEU A 354 3.06 -0.56 19.26
C LEU A 354 2.66 0.13 17.96
N LEU A 355 3.61 0.84 17.33
CA LEU A 355 3.41 1.45 16.02
C LEU A 355 3.09 0.38 14.95
N GLY A 356 3.78 -0.76 14.99
CA GLY A 356 3.50 -1.88 14.09
C GLY A 356 2.09 -2.43 14.25
N LEU A 357 1.61 -2.61 15.48
CA LEU A 357 0.24 -3.07 15.75
C LEU A 357 -0.80 -2.03 15.30
N ALA A 358 -0.59 -0.75 15.64
CA ALA A 358 -1.49 0.32 15.20
C ALA A 358 -1.55 0.42 13.66
N MET A 359 -0.41 0.21 13.00
CA MET A 359 -0.30 0.19 11.54
C MET A 359 -1.11 -0.96 10.93
N ILE A 360 -1.09 -2.18 11.50
CA ILE A 360 -1.90 -3.31 11.01
C ILE A 360 -3.38 -2.94 11.03
N VAL A 361 -3.87 -2.44 12.17
CA VAL A 361 -5.28 -2.09 12.34
C VAL A 361 -5.67 -0.94 11.40
N TYR A 362 -4.80 0.07 11.26
CA TYR A 362 -5.01 1.17 10.32
C TYR A 362 -5.10 0.69 8.87
N ILE A 363 -4.15 -0.14 8.43
CA ILE A 363 -4.13 -0.71 7.07
C ILE A 363 -5.40 -1.52 6.81
N ALA A 364 -5.79 -2.38 7.75
CA ALA A 364 -6.97 -3.22 7.61
C ALA A 364 -8.26 -2.41 7.41
N ASN A 365 -8.38 -1.25 8.06
CA ASN A 365 -9.59 -0.43 8.00
C ASN A 365 -9.58 0.61 6.88
N GLN A 366 -8.42 1.24 6.62
CA GLN A 366 -8.34 2.34 5.66
C GLN A 366 -8.13 1.88 4.21
N PHE A 367 -7.48 0.74 4.01
CA PHE A 367 -7.05 0.29 2.69
C PHE A 367 -7.67 -1.04 2.29
N GLU A 368 -8.91 -1.30 2.74
CA GLU A 368 -9.63 -2.57 2.56
C GLU A 368 -9.60 -3.09 1.11
N PHE A 369 -9.65 -2.21 0.11
CA PHE A 369 -9.75 -2.61 -1.29
C PHE A 369 -8.42 -2.63 -2.05
N THR A 370 -7.39 -1.91 -1.61
CA THR A 370 -6.17 -1.71 -2.38
C THR A 370 -4.93 -2.28 -1.70
N VAL A 371 -4.86 -2.24 -0.38
CA VAL A 371 -3.66 -2.57 0.41
C VAL A 371 -4.00 -3.62 1.48
N ASN A 372 -4.88 -4.55 1.16
CA ASN A 372 -5.20 -5.66 2.05
C ASN A 372 -4.39 -6.92 1.70
N GLU A 373 -4.37 -7.88 2.61
CA GLU A 373 -3.67 -9.15 2.46
C GLU A 373 -4.11 -9.95 1.22
N GLN A 374 -5.34 -9.77 0.78
CA GLN A 374 -5.88 -10.44 -0.40
C GLN A 374 -5.21 -9.96 -1.68
N ASN A 375 -5.06 -8.64 -1.84
CA ASN A 375 -4.37 -8.08 -2.98
C ASN A 375 -2.90 -8.47 -2.97
N PHE A 376 -2.27 -8.50 -1.79
CA PHE A 376 -0.89 -8.95 -1.67
C PHE A 376 -0.71 -10.40 -2.05
N MET A 377 -1.60 -11.29 -1.62
CA MET A 377 -1.55 -12.70 -1.99
C MET A 377 -1.84 -12.93 -3.47
N ARG A 378 -2.82 -12.22 -4.03
CA ARG A 378 -3.22 -12.36 -5.43
C ARG A 378 -2.05 -12.21 -6.41
N TYR A 379 -1.14 -11.28 -6.12
CA TYR A 379 0.02 -10.99 -6.95
C TYR A 379 1.29 -11.70 -6.47
N GLY A 380 1.20 -12.49 -5.40
CA GLY A 380 2.30 -13.29 -4.88
C GLY A 380 2.81 -14.32 -5.88
N ILE A 381 4.10 -14.61 -5.84
CA ILE A 381 4.78 -15.51 -6.78
C ILE A 381 4.15 -16.91 -6.73
N LEU A 382 3.96 -17.47 -5.52
CA LEU A 382 3.39 -18.81 -5.34
C LEU A 382 1.95 -18.89 -5.83
N MET A 383 1.13 -17.88 -5.54
CA MET A 383 -0.26 -17.86 -6.01
C MET A 383 -0.33 -17.80 -7.53
N ASN A 384 0.59 -17.08 -8.15
CA ASN A 384 0.70 -17.02 -9.59
C ASN A 384 1.16 -18.38 -10.19
N MET A 385 2.15 -19.04 -9.57
CA MET A 385 2.60 -20.38 -9.98
C MET A 385 1.51 -21.43 -9.84
N LEU A 386 0.78 -21.44 -8.75
CA LEU A 386 -0.32 -22.37 -8.49
C LEU A 386 -1.57 -22.04 -9.32
N LYS A 387 -1.49 -21.01 -10.14
CA LYS A 387 -2.64 -20.49 -10.89
C LYS A 387 -3.85 -20.24 -9.97
N TYR A 388 -3.60 -19.81 -8.77
CA TYR A 388 -4.61 -19.56 -7.75
C TYR A 388 -5.37 -18.28 -8.08
N LYS A 389 -6.70 -18.36 -8.17
CA LYS A 389 -7.50 -17.36 -8.88
C LYS A 389 -8.54 -16.62 -8.04
N GLN A 390 -8.46 -16.68 -6.73
CA GLN A 390 -9.58 -16.25 -5.90
C GLN A 390 -9.39 -14.95 -5.13
N ALA A 391 -10.51 -14.24 -4.90
CA ALA A 391 -10.62 -13.22 -3.88
C ALA A 391 -11.13 -13.88 -2.59
N PRO A 392 -10.40 -13.86 -1.49
CA PRO A 392 -10.87 -14.33 -0.20
C PRO A 392 -12.09 -13.53 0.26
N THR A 393 -12.93 -14.17 1.02
CA THR A 393 -14.13 -13.53 1.57
C THR A 393 -13.94 -13.12 3.02
N LEU A 394 -12.82 -13.53 3.65
CA LEU A 394 -12.43 -13.10 4.99
C LEU A 394 -11.15 -12.28 4.87
N THR A 395 -11.19 -11.04 5.31
CA THR A 395 -10.07 -10.09 5.31
C THR A 395 -9.66 -9.73 6.73
N LEU A 396 -8.50 -9.10 6.88
CA LEU A 396 -8.13 -8.51 8.17
C LEU A 396 -9.19 -7.52 8.67
N SER A 397 -9.84 -6.78 7.76
CA SER A 397 -10.93 -5.86 8.12
C SER A 397 -12.18 -6.59 8.63
N ASP A 398 -12.40 -7.84 8.23
CA ASP A 398 -13.48 -8.66 8.78
C ASP A 398 -13.14 -9.22 10.16
N ILE A 399 -11.86 -9.46 10.44
CA ILE A 399 -11.35 -9.94 11.73
C ILE A 399 -11.31 -8.81 12.76
N PHE A 400 -10.85 -7.64 12.36
CA PHE A 400 -10.82 -6.47 13.22
C PHE A 400 -12.20 -5.80 13.24
N VAL A 401 -12.97 -6.08 14.29
CA VAL A 401 -14.34 -5.55 14.47
C VAL A 401 -14.36 -4.03 14.61
N TYR A 402 -13.27 -3.44 15.07
CA TYR A 402 -13.14 -1.99 15.26
C TYR A 402 -12.80 -1.30 13.93
N LYS A 403 -13.78 -0.59 13.38
CA LYS A 403 -13.69 0.02 12.03
C LYS A 403 -13.37 1.52 12.01
N ASP A 404 -12.97 2.10 13.12
CA ASP A 404 -12.63 3.53 13.15
C ASP A 404 -11.16 3.78 12.76
N ALA A 405 -10.94 3.98 11.48
CA ALA A 405 -9.64 4.33 10.95
C ALA A 405 -9.08 5.65 11.51
N ASN A 406 -9.96 6.61 11.86
CA ASN A 406 -9.55 7.91 12.38
C ASN A 406 -8.94 7.78 13.79
N THR A 407 -9.51 6.94 14.65
CA THR A 407 -8.93 6.67 15.97
C THR A 407 -7.57 5.99 15.84
N MET A 408 -7.42 5.03 14.94
CA MET A 408 -6.13 4.36 14.72
C MET A 408 -5.08 5.32 14.15
N PHE A 409 -5.47 6.19 13.23
CA PHE A 409 -4.60 7.25 12.74
C PHE A 409 -4.18 8.21 13.86
N SER A 410 -5.12 8.61 14.72
CA SER A 410 -4.85 9.47 15.88
C SER A 410 -3.86 8.82 16.86
N ILE A 411 -3.95 7.50 17.08
CA ILE A 411 -2.97 6.75 17.90
C ILE A 411 -1.59 6.79 17.25
N ILE A 412 -1.48 6.62 15.93
CA ILE A 412 -0.21 6.71 15.21
C ILE A 412 0.39 8.11 15.36
N VAL A 413 -0.41 9.14 15.18
CA VAL A 413 0.02 10.55 15.37
C VAL A 413 0.47 10.80 16.81
N ALA A 414 -0.24 10.29 17.80
CA ALA A 414 0.15 10.38 19.20
C ALA A 414 1.49 9.68 19.47
N ILE A 415 1.72 8.50 18.88
CA ILE A 415 3.00 7.79 18.96
C ILE A 415 4.12 8.63 18.35
N PHE A 416 3.90 9.27 17.20
CA PHE A 416 4.86 10.16 16.58
C PHE A 416 5.19 11.36 17.46
N LEU A 417 4.17 12.01 18.02
CA LEU A 417 4.34 13.17 18.89
C LEU A 417 5.11 12.81 20.18
N ILE A 418 4.72 11.73 20.84
CA ILE A 418 5.41 11.22 22.03
C ILE A 418 6.86 10.86 21.68
N GLY A 419 7.06 10.12 20.59
CA GLY A 419 8.38 9.77 20.10
C GLY A 419 9.24 11.01 19.81
N PHE A 420 8.67 12.05 19.20
CA PHE A 420 9.36 13.30 18.92
C PHE A 420 9.79 14.00 20.20
N ILE A 421 8.89 14.19 21.16
CA ILE A 421 9.21 14.86 22.43
C ILE A 421 10.32 14.12 23.18
N PHE A 422 10.17 12.81 23.37
CA PHE A 422 11.13 12.04 24.17
C PHE A 422 12.45 11.75 23.45
N LYS A 423 12.50 11.86 22.12
CA LYS A 423 13.76 11.75 21.35
C LYS A 423 14.57 13.03 21.32
N HIS A 424 14.07 14.13 21.86
CA HIS A 424 14.81 15.38 21.88
C HIS A 424 16.16 15.20 22.58
N PRO A 425 17.29 15.65 22.00
CA PRO A 425 18.65 15.39 22.50
C PRO A 425 18.86 15.83 23.95
N LYS A 426 18.21 16.89 24.41
CA LYS A 426 18.28 17.33 25.82
C LYS A 426 17.79 16.28 26.82
N PHE A 427 16.83 15.44 26.45
CA PHE A 427 16.30 14.40 27.32
C PHE A 427 17.08 13.08 27.24
N ASN A 428 17.83 12.85 26.17
CA ASN A 428 18.37 11.52 25.85
C ASN A 428 19.87 11.47 25.61
N PHE A 429 20.59 12.59 25.74
CA PHE A 429 21.94 12.73 25.25
C PHE A 429 23.05 12.08 26.10
N GLU A 430 22.76 11.74 27.37
CA GLU A 430 23.85 11.42 28.33
C GLU A 430 24.73 10.20 28.03
N LYS A 431 24.26 9.25 27.15
CA LYS A 431 25.06 8.04 26.89
C LYS A 431 24.93 7.54 25.42
N LEU A 432 25.47 8.30 24.48
CA LEU A 432 25.65 7.79 23.10
C LEU A 432 26.44 6.47 23.04
N ASN A 433 27.24 6.17 24.06
CA ASN A 433 28.04 4.97 24.15
C ASN A 433 27.42 3.84 24.98
N ALA A 434 26.17 3.95 25.41
CA ALA A 434 25.52 2.88 26.16
C ALA A 434 25.45 1.60 25.31
N GLN A 435 26.04 0.53 25.83
CA GLN A 435 25.92 -0.77 25.18
C GLN A 435 24.48 -1.29 25.30
N ILE A 436 23.94 -1.80 24.21
CA ILE A 436 22.65 -2.48 24.21
C ILE A 436 22.86 -3.86 24.82
N LYS A 437 22.49 -4.00 26.11
CA LYS A 437 22.66 -5.25 26.87
C LYS A 437 21.37 -6.06 26.97
N LYS A 438 20.22 -5.39 26.94
CA LYS A 438 18.87 -5.97 27.08
C LYS A 438 18.02 -5.60 25.88
N GLY A 439 16.91 -6.28 25.71
CA GLY A 439 15.93 -5.99 24.66
C GLY A 439 15.77 -7.10 23.62
N ARG A 440 16.33 -8.30 23.84
CA ARG A 440 16.18 -9.45 22.93
C ARG A 440 14.71 -9.85 22.79
N ALA A 441 13.97 -9.84 23.90
CA ALA A 441 12.55 -10.19 23.88
C ALA A 441 11.74 -9.23 23.02
N VAL A 442 11.92 -7.92 23.21
CA VAL A 442 11.17 -6.92 22.43
C VAL A 442 11.57 -6.91 20.95
N ILE A 443 12.84 -7.18 20.62
CA ILE A 443 13.28 -7.33 19.23
C ILE A 443 12.53 -8.46 18.53
N ASN A 444 12.36 -9.61 19.21
CA ASN A 444 11.64 -10.75 18.67
C ASN A 444 10.13 -10.48 18.61
N ILE A 445 9.56 -9.98 19.70
CA ILE A 445 8.11 -9.72 19.82
C ILE A 445 7.65 -8.74 18.74
N ARG A 446 8.32 -7.60 18.56
CA ARG A 446 7.91 -6.60 17.57
C ARG A 446 7.94 -7.15 16.14
N PHE A 447 8.92 -8.00 15.81
CA PHE A 447 9.03 -8.62 14.50
C PHE A 447 7.98 -9.71 14.31
N LEU A 448 7.90 -10.65 15.26
CA LEU A 448 7.01 -11.80 15.14
C LEU A 448 5.54 -11.41 15.27
N ALA A 449 5.20 -10.52 16.21
CA ALA A 449 3.81 -10.08 16.37
C ALA A 449 3.26 -9.46 15.08
N PHE A 450 4.07 -8.64 14.41
CA PHE A 450 3.68 -8.03 13.14
C PHE A 450 3.59 -9.06 12.01
N SER A 451 4.68 -9.80 11.76
CA SER A 451 4.77 -10.72 10.62
C SER A 451 3.81 -11.91 10.75
N LEU A 452 3.66 -12.47 11.95
CA LEU A 452 2.76 -13.62 12.17
C LEU A 452 1.28 -13.24 12.02
N VAL A 453 0.87 -12.02 12.35
CA VAL A 453 -0.52 -11.59 12.11
C VAL A 453 -0.83 -11.66 10.61
N PHE A 454 0.04 -11.14 9.75
CA PHE A 454 -0.14 -11.22 8.30
C PHE A 454 -0.07 -12.67 7.79
N ILE A 455 0.87 -13.46 8.27
CA ILE A 455 1.01 -14.87 7.88
C ILE A 455 -0.23 -15.67 8.30
N CYS A 456 -0.67 -15.55 9.55
CA CYS A 456 -1.85 -16.26 10.06
C CYS A 456 -3.12 -15.83 9.33
N ALA A 457 -3.33 -14.53 9.12
CA ALA A 457 -4.47 -14.03 8.36
C ALA A 457 -4.47 -14.56 6.93
N SER A 458 -3.30 -14.61 6.30
CA SER A 458 -3.14 -15.16 4.94
C SER A 458 -3.42 -16.66 4.89
N LEU A 459 -2.95 -17.42 5.86
CA LEU A 459 -3.23 -18.86 5.95
C LEU A 459 -4.71 -19.14 6.22
N LEU A 460 -5.35 -18.36 7.09
CA LEU A 460 -6.79 -18.44 7.33
C LEU A 460 -7.59 -18.09 6.08
N SER A 461 -7.19 -17.06 5.38
CA SER A 461 -7.75 -16.72 4.07
C SER A 461 -7.57 -17.88 3.10
N PHE A 462 -6.38 -18.48 3.04
CA PHE A 462 -6.08 -19.63 2.18
C PHE A 462 -6.93 -20.85 2.49
N GLN A 463 -7.09 -21.20 3.78
CA GLN A 463 -7.95 -22.31 4.18
C GLN A 463 -9.40 -22.11 3.75
N ASN A 464 -9.91 -20.88 3.87
CA ASN A 464 -11.23 -20.53 3.35
C ASN A 464 -11.33 -20.58 1.82
N PHE A 465 -10.21 -20.52 1.12
CA PHE A 465 -10.16 -20.62 -0.33
C PHE A 465 -10.35 -22.05 -0.86
N ALA A 466 -9.81 -23.05 -0.20
CA ALA A 466 -9.90 -24.44 -0.66
C ALA A 466 -11.35 -24.92 -0.80
N ASP A 467 -12.26 -24.35 0.02
CA ASP A 467 -13.68 -24.76 0.09
C ASP A 467 -14.64 -23.77 -0.59
N ARG A 468 -14.16 -22.72 -1.24
CA ARG A 468 -15.03 -21.67 -1.79
C ARG A 468 -15.02 -21.61 -3.29
N PRO A 469 -16.22 -21.43 -3.88
CA PRO A 469 -16.36 -21.22 -5.31
C PRO A 469 -15.71 -19.91 -5.75
N ASP A 470 -15.11 -19.93 -6.93
CA ASP A 470 -14.41 -18.78 -7.54
C ASP A 470 -15.36 -17.62 -7.83
N MET A 471 -14.95 -16.39 -7.48
CA MET A 471 -15.55 -15.21 -8.08
C MET A 471 -15.11 -15.12 -9.54
N LEU A 472 -15.99 -15.42 -10.44
CA LEU A 472 -15.67 -15.56 -11.86
C LEU A 472 -15.83 -14.26 -12.62
N TRP A 473 -16.67 -13.37 -12.13
CA TRP A 473 -17.02 -12.15 -12.83
C TRP A 473 -17.54 -11.09 -11.85
N LYS A 474 -17.12 -9.85 -12.04
CA LYS A 474 -17.56 -8.68 -11.27
C LYS A 474 -17.80 -7.52 -12.21
N LEU A 475 -18.97 -6.92 -12.13
CA LEU A 475 -19.24 -5.63 -12.74
C LEU A 475 -18.73 -4.54 -11.78
N ARG A 476 -17.87 -3.64 -12.27
CA ARG A 476 -17.47 -2.43 -11.55
C ARG A 476 -18.46 -1.33 -11.86
N GLY A 477 -18.89 -0.64 -10.84
CA GLY A 477 -19.72 0.53 -10.95
C GLY A 477 -18.93 1.83 -10.98
N GLY A 478 -19.61 2.89 -11.39
CA GLY A 478 -19.12 4.25 -11.39
C GLY A 478 -19.25 4.95 -10.02
N GLU A 479 -18.93 6.23 -9.99
CA GLU A 479 -18.97 7.03 -8.75
C GLU A 479 -20.38 7.43 -8.32
N ASN A 480 -21.34 7.46 -9.23
CA ASN A 480 -22.72 7.85 -8.96
C ASN A 480 -23.62 6.61 -8.77
N GLN A 481 -24.37 6.59 -7.69
CA GLN A 481 -25.29 5.51 -7.36
C GLN A 481 -26.73 5.99 -7.48
N GLN A 482 -27.56 5.20 -8.16
CA GLN A 482 -29.00 5.38 -8.24
C GLN A 482 -29.70 4.24 -7.51
N ILE A 483 -30.63 4.56 -6.63
CA ILE A 483 -31.47 3.57 -5.95
C ILE A 483 -32.79 3.47 -6.69
N VAL A 484 -33.14 2.25 -7.13
CA VAL A 484 -34.35 1.96 -7.85
C VAL A 484 -35.20 0.92 -7.14
N GLU A 485 -36.52 1.00 -7.31
CA GLU A 485 -37.46 0.09 -6.71
C GLU A 485 -37.64 -1.16 -7.57
N VAL A 486 -37.62 -2.34 -6.96
CA VAL A 486 -37.93 -3.62 -7.60
C VAL A 486 -39.15 -4.23 -6.96
N CYS A 487 -40.18 -4.47 -7.75
CA CYS A 487 -41.41 -5.15 -7.36
C CYS A 487 -41.87 -6.08 -8.48
N GLU A 488 -43.06 -6.69 -8.33
CA GLU A 488 -43.61 -7.63 -9.32
C GLU A 488 -43.73 -7.01 -10.73
N ASN A 489 -44.12 -5.74 -10.79
CA ASN A 489 -44.33 -5.01 -12.06
C ASN A 489 -43.13 -4.13 -12.49
N LYS A 490 -42.10 -4.01 -11.68
CA LYS A 490 -40.88 -3.24 -11.98
C LYS A 490 -39.67 -4.13 -11.75
N THR A 491 -39.20 -4.77 -12.79
CA THR A 491 -38.07 -5.68 -12.76
C THR A 491 -36.79 -4.97 -13.17
N ILE A 492 -35.65 -5.45 -12.69
CA ILE A 492 -34.31 -5.08 -13.18
C ILE A 492 -33.77 -6.26 -13.97
N SER A 493 -33.34 -6.02 -15.19
CA SER A 493 -32.67 -7.00 -16.04
C SER A 493 -31.27 -6.51 -16.40
N GLN A 494 -30.27 -7.22 -15.92
CA GLN A 494 -28.86 -6.97 -16.29
C GLN A 494 -28.48 -7.92 -17.42
N PHE A 495 -28.16 -7.37 -18.58
CA PHE A 495 -27.69 -8.11 -19.74
C PHE A 495 -26.16 -8.09 -19.79
N THR A 496 -25.55 -9.27 -19.96
CA THR A 496 -24.10 -9.38 -20.08
C THR A 496 -23.68 -10.61 -20.88
N LYS A 497 -22.57 -10.51 -21.62
CA LYS A 497 -21.95 -11.66 -22.25
C LYS A 497 -21.08 -12.40 -21.26
N LEU A 498 -21.18 -13.72 -21.24
CA LEU A 498 -20.42 -14.57 -20.33
C LEU A 498 -19.45 -15.47 -21.10
N GLU A 499 -18.33 -15.74 -20.47
CA GLU A 499 -17.36 -16.74 -20.94
C GLU A 499 -17.69 -18.12 -20.38
N LYS A 500 -16.98 -19.14 -20.87
CA LYS A 500 -17.15 -20.53 -20.42
C LYS A 500 -16.74 -20.68 -18.95
N MET A 501 -17.70 -20.83 -18.07
CA MET A 501 -17.55 -20.98 -16.63
C MET A 501 -18.68 -21.84 -16.06
N THR A 502 -18.64 -22.19 -14.79
CA THR A 502 -19.77 -22.79 -14.08
C THR A 502 -20.17 -21.86 -12.95
N VAL A 503 -21.39 -21.32 -12.98
CA VAL A 503 -21.91 -20.36 -12.01
C VAL A 503 -22.93 -21.04 -11.11
N ASP A 504 -22.77 -20.93 -9.79
CA ASP A 504 -23.68 -21.47 -8.79
C ASP A 504 -24.26 -20.43 -7.83
N LYS A 505 -23.70 -19.23 -7.83
CA LYS A 505 -24.11 -18.12 -6.97
C LYS A 505 -24.01 -16.79 -7.69
N VAL A 506 -24.95 -15.91 -7.37
CA VAL A 506 -24.95 -14.50 -7.76
C VAL A 506 -24.87 -13.65 -6.50
N TYR A 507 -23.97 -12.68 -6.48
CA TYR A 507 -23.86 -11.69 -5.43
C TYR A 507 -24.29 -10.34 -6.00
N ILE A 508 -25.13 -9.63 -5.26
CA ILE A 508 -25.70 -8.34 -5.65
C ILE A 508 -25.54 -7.32 -4.53
N VAL A 509 -25.53 -6.05 -4.89
CA VAL A 509 -25.69 -4.95 -3.94
C VAL A 509 -27.12 -4.45 -4.03
N CYS A 510 -27.85 -4.60 -2.96
CA CYS A 510 -29.20 -4.07 -2.81
C CYS A 510 -29.43 -3.67 -1.36
N ASP A 511 -30.30 -2.71 -1.16
CA ASP A 511 -30.76 -2.31 0.16
C ASP A 511 -32.11 -2.97 0.46
N SER A 512 -32.25 -3.55 1.64
CA SER A 512 -33.52 -4.06 2.13
C SER A 512 -34.39 -2.94 2.70
N ALA A 513 -34.27 -1.74 2.17
CA ALA A 513 -34.86 -0.60 2.81
C ALA A 513 -36.36 -0.49 2.54
N LEU A 514 -37.11 -0.80 3.53
CA LEU A 514 -38.28 -0.01 3.93
C LEU A 514 -37.73 1.20 4.76
N LYS A 515 -37.22 2.22 4.09
CA LYS A 515 -36.88 3.48 4.75
C LYS A 515 -38.04 4.45 4.60
N ASP A 516 -39.10 4.18 5.29
CA ASP A 516 -39.86 5.24 5.93
C ASP A 516 -39.35 5.33 7.39
N GLU A 517 -38.73 6.41 7.77
CA GLU A 517 -38.15 6.58 9.14
C GLU A 517 -39.23 6.51 10.22
N ASN A 518 -40.50 6.50 9.85
CA ASN A 518 -41.67 6.41 10.74
C ASN A 518 -42.32 5.02 10.82
N GLU A 519 -41.88 4.03 10.03
CA GLU A 519 -42.43 2.66 10.07
C GLU A 519 -41.34 1.64 10.49
N LYS A 520 -40.97 1.66 11.74
CA LYS A 520 -39.94 0.77 12.30
C LYS A 520 -40.27 -0.72 12.32
N ASP A 521 -41.43 -1.20 11.85
CA ASP A 521 -41.88 -2.57 12.20
C ASP A 521 -42.64 -3.37 11.15
N LYS A 522 -42.57 -3.03 9.86
CA LYS A 522 -43.21 -3.88 8.82
C LYS A 522 -42.23 -4.46 7.81
N THR A 523 -41.12 -5.03 8.26
CA THR A 523 -40.39 -5.98 7.43
C THR A 523 -41.24 -7.25 7.32
N ASN A 524 -41.93 -7.38 6.19
CA ASN A 524 -42.68 -8.60 5.90
C ASN A 524 -41.68 -9.75 5.77
N LYS A 525 -41.50 -10.54 6.83
CA LYS A 525 -40.51 -11.60 6.99
C LYS A 525 -40.54 -12.68 5.91
N LYS A 526 -41.49 -12.59 4.97
CA LYS A 526 -41.76 -13.58 3.91
C LYS A 526 -41.38 -13.10 2.50
N VAL A 527 -40.98 -11.85 2.32
CA VAL A 527 -40.61 -11.33 0.98
C VAL A 527 -39.30 -11.92 0.51
N LYS A 528 -39.24 -12.35 -0.72
CA LYS A 528 -38.03 -12.86 -1.39
C LYS A 528 -37.74 -12.06 -2.64
N LEU A 529 -36.44 -11.73 -2.80
CA LEU A 529 -35.92 -11.28 -4.08
C LEU A 529 -35.52 -12.51 -4.90
N TYR A 530 -36.01 -12.59 -6.11
CA TYR A 530 -35.72 -13.66 -7.07
C TYR A 530 -34.74 -13.18 -8.13
N VAL A 531 -34.00 -14.11 -8.70
CA VAL A 531 -33.19 -13.91 -9.89
C VAL A 531 -33.40 -15.06 -10.86
N ASP A 532 -33.76 -14.75 -12.11
CA ASP A 532 -33.80 -15.69 -13.23
C ASP A 532 -32.58 -15.42 -14.13
N VAL A 533 -31.90 -16.48 -14.50
CA VAL A 533 -30.78 -16.43 -15.47
C VAL A 533 -31.32 -16.96 -16.80
N ILE A 534 -31.49 -16.06 -17.75
CA ILE A 534 -32.16 -16.33 -19.02
C ILE A 534 -31.14 -16.26 -20.16
N ASN A 535 -31.13 -17.27 -21.00
CA ASN A 535 -30.38 -17.21 -22.25
C ASN A 535 -31.16 -16.37 -23.27
N THR A 536 -30.64 -15.21 -23.63
CA THR A 536 -31.40 -14.27 -24.51
C THR A 536 -31.62 -14.83 -25.91
N ARG A 537 -30.85 -15.83 -26.35
CA ARG A 537 -31.00 -16.43 -27.67
C ARG A 537 -32.13 -17.47 -27.72
N THR A 538 -32.31 -18.23 -26.63
CA THR A 538 -33.33 -19.31 -26.58
C THR A 538 -34.57 -18.88 -25.81
N GLY A 539 -34.52 -17.82 -25.00
CA GLY A 539 -35.55 -17.40 -24.07
C GLY A 539 -35.70 -18.33 -22.86
N GLU A 540 -34.90 -19.38 -22.74
CA GLU A 540 -35.00 -20.37 -21.68
C GLU A 540 -34.34 -19.87 -20.38
N ILE A 541 -35.00 -20.18 -19.25
CA ILE A 541 -34.43 -19.95 -17.91
C ILE A 541 -33.48 -21.09 -17.59
N GLU A 542 -32.17 -20.80 -17.63
CA GLU A 542 -31.15 -21.82 -17.37
C GLU A 542 -30.92 -22.05 -15.87
N ALA A 543 -31.12 -21.05 -15.02
CA ALA A 543 -31.04 -21.18 -13.56
C ALA A 543 -31.90 -20.12 -12.87
N GLN A 544 -32.27 -20.40 -11.63
CA GLN A 544 -33.07 -19.50 -10.79
C GLN A 544 -32.49 -19.48 -9.37
N GLY A 545 -32.63 -18.35 -8.68
CA GLY A 545 -32.25 -18.21 -7.28
C GLY A 545 -33.17 -17.28 -6.52
N SER A 546 -33.10 -17.33 -5.21
CA SER A 546 -33.80 -16.36 -4.36
C SER A 546 -33.04 -16.12 -3.04
N VAL A 547 -33.28 -14.94 -2.47
CA VAL A 547 -32.83 -14.58 -1.13
C VAL A 547 -33.96 -13.93 -0.36
N ASN A 548 -34.11 -14.24 0.94
CA ASN A 548 -35.08 -13.53 1.77
C ASN A 548 -34.60 -12.09 1.95
N VAL A 549 -35.53 -11.14 1.91
CA VAL A 549 -35.21 -9.72 2.09
C VAL A 549 -34.55 -9.45 3.45
N LYS A 550 -34.93 -10.18 4.50
CA LYS A 550 -34.28 -10.12 5.83
C LYS A 550 -32.80 -10.53 5.85
N ASP A 551 -32.36 -11.34 4.87
CA ASP A 551 -31.00 -11.86 4.77
C ASP A 551 -30.13 -10.96 3.84
N ILE A 552 -30.72 -9.92 3.26
CA ILE A 552 -30.06 -8.89 2.48
C ILE A 552 -29.29 -7.97 3.45
N LYS A 553 -28.03 -7.73 3.16
CA LYS A 553 -27.16 -6.90 4.00
C LYS A 553 -27.41 -5.42 3.71
N ASP A 554 -28.12 -4.78 4.64
CA ASP A 554 -28.37 -3.32 4.60
C ASP A 554 -27.10 -2.50 4.83
N LYS A 555 -26.33 -2.29 3.81
CA LYS A 555 -25.33 -1.19 3.81
C LYS A 555 -24.81 -1.01 2.39
N SER A 556 -24.71 0.22 1.94
CA SER A 556 -23.99 0.60 0.74
C SER A 556 -22.68 -0.19 0.64
N HIS A 557 -22.47 -0.85 -0.50
CA HIS A 557 -21.30 -1.68 -0.82
C HIS A 557 -21.19 -3.09 -0.22
N LYS A 558 -22.21 -3.62 0.48
CA LYS A 558 -22.18 -5.02 0.91
C LYS A 558 -22.93 -5.92 -0.06
N PHE A 559 -22.25 -6.95 -0.53
CA PHE A 559 -22.84 -7.96 -1.41
C PHE A 559 -23.73 -8.94 -0.64
N SER A 560 -24.96 -9.12 -1.12
CA SER A 560 -25.88 -10.15 -0.68
C SER A 560 -25.83 -11.34 -1.61
N LYS A 561 -25.82 -12.56 -1.04
CA LYS A 561 -25.66 -13.81 -1.78
C LYS A 561 -27.01 -14.39 -2.20
N ILE A 562 -27.15 -14.72 -3.47
CA ILE A 562 -28.24 -15.52 -4.00
C ILE A 562 -27.66 -16.85 -4.49
N SER A 563 -28.08 -17.98 -3.90
CA SER A 563 -27.72 -19.31 -4.38
C SER A 563 -28.67 -19.72 -5.52
N LEU A 564 -28.10 -20.19 -6.63
CA LEU A 564 -28.87 -20.71 -7.74
C LEU A 564 -29.34 -22.14 -7.42
N ASN A 565 -30.52 -22.51 -7.90
CA ASN A 565 -31.14 -23.84 -7.74
C ASN A 565 -30.28 -24.94 -8.40
N LYS A 566 -29.58 -24.59 -9.47
CA LYS A 566 -28.60 -25.44 -10.15
C LYS A 566 -27.46 -24.61 -10.68
N ALA A 567 -26.30 -25.19 -10.76
CA ALA A 567 -25.14 -24.54 -11.40
C ALA A 567 -25.41 -24.46 -12.93
N PHE A 568 -25.24 -23.28 -13.50
CA PHE A 568 -25.39 -23.12 -14.94
C PHE A 568 -24.01 -22.92 -15.62
N LYS A 569 -23.96 -23.33 -16.90
CA LYS A 569 -22.74 -23.29 -17.72
C LYS A 569 -22.97 -22.42 -18.92
N PRO A 570 -22.68 -21.12 -18.87
CA PRO A 570 -22.87 -20.24 -19.99
C PRO A 570 -22.09 -20.70 -21.22
N LYS A 571 -22.67 -20.52 -22.39
CA LYS A 571 -22.00 -20.68 -23.67
C LYS A 571 -21.06 -19.48 -23.89
N GLN A 572 -19.91 -19.73 -24.45
CA GLN A 572 -18.90 -18.69 -24.68
C GLN A 572 -19.46 -17.58 -25.57
N ASN A 573 -19.32 -16.33 -25.12
CA ASN A 573 -19.80 -15.11 -25.77
C ASN A 573 -21.33 -15.03 -25.96
N ALA A 574 -22.14 -15.91 -25.33
CA ALA A 574 -23.58 -15.78 -25.32
C ALA A 574 -24.01 -14.66 -24.36
N LEU A 575 -25.04 -13.92 -24.78
CA LEU A 575 -25.68 -12.91 -23.96
C LEU A 575 -26.65 -13.57 -23.00
N TYR A 576 -26.55 -13.23 -21.72
CA TYR A 576 -27.46 -13.68 -20.68
C TYR A 576 -28.12 -12.49 -20.02
N GLU A 577 -29.40 -12.68 -19.63
CA GLU A 577 -30.18 -11.76 -18.83
C GLU A 577 -30.25 -12.28 -17.39
N PHE A 578 -29.91 -11.45 -16.43
CA PHE A 578 -30.14 -11.65 -15.01
C PHE A 578 -31.29 -10.77 -14.59
N ARG A 579 -32.48 -11.35 -14.49
CA ARG A 579 -33.74 -10.65 -14.18
C ARG A 579 -34.00 -10.74 -12.69
N TYR A 580 -34.08 -9.59 -12.01
CA TYR A 580 -34.39 -9.47 -10.59
C TYR A 580 -35.79 -8.97 -10.39
N TYR A 581 -36.58 -9.66 -9.53
CA TYR A 581 -37.96 -9.33 -9.27
C TYR A 581 -38.42 -9.86 -7.90
N THR A 582 -39.58 -9.36 -7.41
CA THR A 582 -40.32 -9.94 -6.29
C THR A 582 -41.62 -10.55 -6.81
N LYS A 583 -42.22 -11.48 -6.07
CA LYS A 583 -43.54 -12.09 -6.39
C LYS A 583 -44.68 -11.45 -5.61
N SER A 584 -44.48 -10.30 -5.07
CA SER A 584 -45.46 -9.54 -4.31
C SER A 584 -45.28 -8.05 -4.63
N ASN A 585 -46.28 -7.25 -4.29
CA ASN A 585 -46.18 -5.80 -4.41
C ASN A 585 -45.20 -5.17 -3.43
N ASP A 586 -44.54 -5.99 -2.60
CA ASP A 586 -43.50 -5.51 -1.69
C ASP A 586 -42.25 -5.06 -2.47
N THR A 587 -41.79 -3.90 -2.16
CA THR A 587 -40.68 -3.24 -2.86
C THR A 587 -39.33 -3.57 -2.21
N VAL A 588 -38.36 -3.91 -3.03
CA VAL A 588 -36.95 -4.02 -2.66
C VAL A 588 -36.18 -2.94 -3.39
N TYR A 589 -35.29 -2.24 -2.68
CA TYR A 589 -34.49 -1.21 -3.30
C TYR A 589 -33.17 -1.79 -3.80
N PHE A 590 -32.86 -1.55 -5.06
CA PHE A 590 -31.68 -2.05 -5.74
C PHE A 590 -30.74 -0.89 -6.05
N THR A 591 -29.44 -1.06 -5.81
CA THR A 591 -28.45 -0.04 -6.14
C THR A 591 -27.91 -0.27 -7.54
N LEU A 592 -28.13 0.69 -8.41
CA LEU A 592 -27.53 0.77 -9.74
C LEU A 592 -26.40 1.81 -9.70
N GLU A 593 -25.35 1.57 -10.44
CA GLU A 593 -24.26 2.54 -10.60
C GLU A 593 -24.28 3.11 -12.02
N GLU A 594 -24.19 4.44 -12.10
CA GLU A 594 -23.97 5.11 -13.38
C GLU A 594 -22.54 4.88 -13.83
N ASP A 595 -22.39 4.26 -14.99
CA ASP A 595 -21.10 4.11 -15.63
C ASP A 595 -21.17 4.46 -17.11
N THR A 596 -20.17 5.20 -17.55
CA THR A 596 -20.02 5.55 -18.96
C THR A 596 -19.41 4.40 -19.76
N THR A 597 -18.77 3.43 -19.09
CA THR A 597 -18.15 2.26 -19.73
C THR A 597 -18.23 1.04 -18.82
N PRO A 598 -19.14 0.07 -19.09
CA PRO A 598 -19.24 -1.12 -18.26
C PRO A 598 -17.96 -1.95 -18.35
N LEU A 599 -17.19 -1.94 -17.26
CA LEU A 599 -15.98 -2.72 -17.11
C LEU A 599 -16.28 -3.99 -16.34
N ALA A 600 -16.37 -5.11 -17.04
CA ALA A 600 -16.41 -6.42 -16.40
C ALA A 600 -14.98 -6.92 -16.16
N THR A 601 -14.64 -7.15 -14.90
CA THR A 601 -13.39 -7.79 -14.55
C THR A 601 -13.58 -9.29 -14.55
N TYR A 602 -13.08 -9.96 -15.58
CA TYR A 602 -12.90 -11.41 -15.52
C TYR A 602 -11.74 -11.77 -14.63
N TYR A 603 -11.95 -12.84 -13.92
CA TYR A 603 -10.89 -13.45 -13.17
C TYR A 603 -9.72 -13.84 -14.11
N ARG A 604 -8.57 -13.31 -13.80
CA ARG A 604 -7.21 -13.54 -14.33
C ARG A 604 -6.74 -12.78 -15.55
N THR A 605 -7.49 -12.34 -16.48
CA THR A 605 -6.81 -12.03 -17.74
C THR A 605 -7.33 -10.87 -18.51
N ARG A 606 -8.15 -10.09 -18.25
CA ARG A 606 -8.54 -8.94 -19.10
C ARG A 606 -9.76 -8.25 -18.53
N GLN A 607 -9.59 -7.01 -18.22
CA GLN A 607 -10.69 -6.09 -18.41
C GLN A 607 -11.03 -6.12 -19.90
N LYS A 608 -12.16 -6.70 -20.25
CA LYS A 608 -12.74 -6.55 -21.58
C LYS A 608 -13.77 -5.46 -21.51
N ASP A 609 -13.75 -4.58 -22.50
CA ASP A 609 -14.82 -3.64 -22.72
C ASP A 609 -16.11 -4.44 -23.03
N TYR A 610 -17.09 -4.34 -22.14
CA TYR A 610 -18.43 -4.90 -22.31
C TYR A 610 -19.42 -3.83 -22.73
N SER A 611 -19.07 -3.06 -23.75
CA SER A 611 -19.99 -2.11 -24.40
C SER A 611 -21.33 -2.73 -24.79
N SER A 612 -21.42 -4.06 -24.82
CA SER A 612 -22.66 -4.82 -25.03
C SER A 612 -23.43 -5.15 -23.74
N SER A 613 -22.89 -4.87 -22.55
CA SER A 613 -23.65 -5.00 -21.30
C SER A 613 -24.54 -3.77 -21.12
N TYR A 614 -25.76 -3.99 -20.69
CA TYR A 614 -26.74 -2.93 -20.43
C TYR A 614 -27.75 -3.39 -19.38
N CYS A 615 -28.38 -2.43 -18.71
CA CYS A 615 -29.45 -2.67 -17.75
C CYS A 615 -30.78 -2.23 -18.36
N GLU A 616 -31.86 -2.97 -18.07
CA GLU A 616 -33.25 -2.58 -18.34
C GLU A 616 -33.97 -2.44 -17.00
N TYR A 617 -34.68 -1.35 -16.82
CA TYR A 617 -35.49 -1.08 -15.64
C TYR A 617 -36.91 -0.74 -16.05
N GLY A 618 -37.90 -1.49 -15.51
CA GLY A 618 -39.31 -1.31 -15.88
C GLY A 618 -39.60 -1.49 -17.37
N GLY A 619 -38.73 -2.21 -18.11
CA GLY A 619 -38.88 -2.45 -19.56
C GLY A 619 -38.18 -1.39 -20.43
N GLU A 620 -37.60 -0.36 -19.85
CA GLU A 620 -36.83 0.66 -20.57
C GLU A 620 -35.33 0.39 -20.49
N LYS A 621 -34.64 0.55 -21.62
CA LYS A 621 -33.19 0.30 -21.71
C LYS A 621 -32.38 1.49 -21.21
N GLU A 622 -31.71 1.28 -20.09
CA GLU A 622 -30.78 2.24 -19.49
C GLU A 622 -29.35 2.00 -19.99
N LYS A 623 -28.89 2.81 -20.92
CA LYS A 623 -27.55 2.63 -21.55
C LYS A 623 -26.35 2.94 -20.63
N LYS A 624 -26.56 3.74 -19.57
CA LYS A 624 -25.49 4.25 -18.71
C LYS A 624 -25.49 3.68 -17.29
N VAL A 625 -26.39 2.76 -16.99
CA VAL A 625 -26.62 2.25 -15.64
C VAL A 625 -26.42 0.74 -15.63
N GLN A 626 -25.77 0.23 -14.60
CA GLN A 626 -25.47 -1.19 -14.43
C GLN A 626 -25.83 -1.65 -13.02
N ALA A 627 -26.33 -2.86 -12.89
CA ALA A 627 -26.48 -3.52 -11.61
C ALA A 627 -25.13 -3.99 -11.08
N ILE A 628 -24.83 -3.68 -9.81
CA ILE A 628 -23.62 -4.17 -9.16
C ILE A 628 -23.80 -5.65 -8.83
N MET A 629 -23.15 -6.53 -9.57
CA MET A 629 -23.24 -7.95 -9.34
C MET A 629 -21.92 -8.70 -9.48
N GLN A 630 -21.81 -9.84 -8.81
CA GLN A 630 -20.69 -10.76 -8.94
C GLN A 630 -21.21 -12.17 -9.21
N LEU A 631 -20.57 -12.88 -10.11
CA LEU A 631 -20.85 -14.29 -10.38
C LEU A 631 -19.79 -15.16 -9.73
N VAL A 632 -20.22 -16.17 -9.02
CA VAL A 632 -19.36 -17.06 -8.24
C VAL A 632 -19.66 -18.50 -8.61
N GLY A 633 -18.61 -19.27 -8.84
CA GLY A 633 -18.72 -20.65 -9.28
C GLY A 633 -17.36 -21.32 -9.45
N ARG A 634 -17.23 -22.26 -10.36
CA ARG A 634 -15.97 -22.95 -10.63
C ARG A 634 -15.46 -22.58 -12.02
N ALA A 635 -14.22 -22.10 -12.09
CA ALA A 635 -13.52 -21.98 -13.36
C ALA A 635 -13.21 -23.38 -13.90
N LYS A 636 -13.40 -23.60 -15.20
CA LYS A 636 -12.94 -24.82 -15.86
C LYS A 636 -11.48 -24.68 -16.27
#